data_21aa74195cfdc0ed1e1645068add9b3a
#
_entry.id   21aa74195cfdc0ed1e1645068add9b3a
#
_cell.length_a   1.000
_cell.length_b   1.000
_cell.length_c   1.000
_cell.angle_alpha   90.00
_cell.angle_beta   90.00
_cell.angle_gamma   90.00
#
_symmetry.space_group_name_H-M   'P 1'
#
loop_
_entity.id
_entity.type
_entity.pdbx_description
1 polymer ?
#
loop_
_entity_poly.entity_id
_entity_poly.type
_entity_poly.pdbx_seq_one_letter_code
_entity_poly.pdbx_strand_id
1 'polypeptide(L)'
;MAILSTAKIVGMLASAKKTGKQILNAAGEYVVEVVEDFMSGFAGHGWKIWEYVSGKWKLEIDSIVVRETMTVFELLIQKIRAVKGALGITQANGKIKSAILDDAKQNWFITIEEDEMSFVAHDILRCQNWQNGTLKGYWVEISEIRKIDGVDTIVIPVSEFSGSIDYIDGMEAVVSGLSDMSIPTEGDEIIQFGNTININRQSAIYLHADEGGQPAIDILFGINSKSFAGCVKMRIGGDIPGANGLKGFYCENGLIKGTDSSGHTVYCIYPDGTAEFGDGSAKFAADRSGKLAGGAISWVWDA
;
A
#
# COMPACT_ATOMS: atom_id res chain seq x y z
N MET A 1 4.76 10.71 54.76
CA MET A 1 5.28 11.18 53.45
C MET A 1 6.72 11.65 53.67
N ALA A 2 7.70 10.88 53.22
CA ALA A 2 9.12 11.19 53.50
C ALA A 2 9.58 12.25 52.49
N ILE A 3 9.86 13.44 52.96
CA ILE A 3 10.46 14.52 52.18
C ILE A 3 11.92 14.10 51.90
N LEU A 4 12.20 13.78 50.65
CA LEU A 4 13.58 13.55 50.22
C LEU A 4 14.39 14.84 50.40
N SER A 5 15.54 14.78 51.09
CA SER A 5 16.38 15.94 51.27
C SER A 5 16.97 16.41 49.93
N THR A 6 17.19 17.72 49.82
CA THR A 6 17.76 18.36 48.62
C THR A 6 19.06 17.69 48.12
N ALA A 7 19.87 17.14 49.05
CA ALA A 7 21.08 16.40 48.72
C ALA A 7 20.80 15.06 48.01
N LYS A 8 19.69 14.39 48.35
CA LYS A 8 19.26 13.16 47.68
C LYS A 8 18.73 13.40 46.29
N ILE A 9 18.04 14.53 46.10
CA ILE A 9 17.52 14.99 44.78
C ILE A 9 18.71 15.36 43.87
N VAL A 10 19.71 16.10 44.40
CA VAL A 10 20.92 16.46 43.65
C VAL A 10 21.75 15.21 43.28
N GLY A 11 21.83 14.23 44.21
CA GLY A 11 22.51 12.94 43.95
C GLY A 11 21.80 12.11 42.85
N MET A 12 20.48 12.11 42.83
CA MET A 12 19.71 11.46 41.75
C MET A 12 19.86 12.17 40.40
N LEU A 13 19.95 13.50 40.42
CA LEU A 13 20.23 14.32 39.21
C LEU A 13 21.66 14.14 38.71
N ALA A 14 22.64 13.96 39.60
CA ALA A 14 24.05 13.71 39.23
C ALA A 14 24.30 12.29 38.73
N SER A 15 23.48 11.30 39.13
CA SER A 15 23.59 9.93 38.64
C SER A 15 22.79 9.69 37.36
N ALA A 16 21.80 10.54 37.05
CA ALA A 16 21.15 10.61 35.75
C ALA A 16 22.10 11.33 34.78
N LYS A 17 23.19 10.69 34.45
CA LYS A 17 24.01 11.08 33.29
C LYS A 17 23.12 10.91 32.03
N LYS A 18 22.72 12.05 31.48
CA LYS A 18 21.94 12.20 30.24
C LYS A 18 20.45 11.85 30.38
N THR A 19 19.56 12.79 30.23
CA THR A 19 18.19 12.52 29.93
C THR A 19 17.16 12.74 31.02
N GLY A 20 17.00 13.91 31.49
CA GLY A 20 15.81 14.25 32.22
C GLY A 20 15.94 15.56 32.97
N LYS A 21 15.22 16.55 32.58
CA LYS A 21 15.06 17.77 33.35
C LYS A 21 13.81 17.59 34.22
N GLN A 22 13.99 17.52 35.54
CA GLN A 22 12.83 17.62 36.43
C GLN A 22 12.35 19.06 36.46
N ILE A 23 11.12 19.27 36.11
CA ILE A 23 10.45 20.57 36.13
C ILE A 23 9.37 20.52 37.21
N LEU A 24 9.32 21.52 38.10
CA LEU A 24 8.18 21.74 38.98
C LEU A 24 7.04 22.35 38.12
N ASN A 25 5.89 21.68 38.12
CA ASN A 25 4.69 22.28 37.54
C ASN A 25 4.13 23.42 38.44
N ALA A 26 3.16 24.16 37.97
CA ALA A 26 2.52 25.25 38.70
C ALA A 26 1.84 24.82 40.03
N ALA A 27 1.64 23.51 40.23
CA ALA A 27 1.10 22.92 41.46
C ALA A 27 2.20 22.46 42.46
N GLY A 28 3.50 22.65 42.12
CA GLY A 28 4.62 22.23 42.97
C GLY A 28 4.92 20.72 42.88
N GLU A 29 4.42 20.00 41.88
CA GLU A 29 4.71 18.59 41.66
C GLU A 29 5.87 18.43 40.68
N TYR A 30 6.71 17.40 40.91
CA TYR A 30 7.82 17.09 40.00
C TYR A 30 7.31 16.37 38.76
N VAL A 31 7.46 17.01 37.62
CA VAL A 31 7.23 16.40 36.31
C VAL A 31 8.57 16.08 35.70
N VAL A 32 8.75 14.84 35.26
CA VAL A 32 9.98 14.42 34.56
C VAL A 32 9.80 14.66 33.07
N GLU A 33 10.46 15.68 32.55
CA GLU A 33 10.64 15.83 31.12
C GLU A 33 11.91 15.06 30.74
N VAL A 34 11.77 13.96 30.02
CA VAL A 34 12.90 13.18 29.53
C VAL A 34 13.12 13.58 28.06
N VAL A 35 14.28 14.17 27.79
CA VAL A 35 14.66 14.66 26.46
C VAL A 35 16.05 14.16 26.14
N GLU A 36 16.22 13.49 25.02
CA GLU A 36 17.50 13.12 24.46
C GLU A 36 17.60 13.65 23.03
N ASP A 37 18.51 14.60 22.78
CA ASP A 37 18.80 15.23 21.48
C ASP A 37 17.55 15.36 20.58
N PHE A 38 16.50 16.00 21.14
CA PHE A 38 15.18 16.07 20.49
C PHE A 38 15.08 17.28 19.58
N MET A 39 14.67 17.06 18.36
CA MET A 39 14.23 18.10 17.42
C MET A 39 12.85 17.75 16.87
N SER A 40 11.86 18.62 17.12
CA SER A 40 10.48 18.43 16.69
C SER A 40 10.28 18.68 15.20
N GLY A 41 9.31 18.01 14.59
CA GLY A 41 8.87 18.22 13.22
C GLY A 41 9.25 17.09 12.28
N PHE A 42 8.92 17.23 10.99
CA PHE A 42 9.10 16.20 9.97
C PHE A 42 10.56 15.73 9.78
N ALA A 43 11.52 16.60 10.01
CA ALA A 43 12.96 16.30 10.00
C ALA A 43 13.55 16.23 11.42
N GLY A 44 12.71 15.98 12.41
CA GLY A 44 13.11 15.84 13.82
C GLY A 44 13.80 14.52 14.10
N HIS A 45 14.44 14.43 15.27
CA HIS A 45 15.07 13.21 15.78
C HIS A 45 14.96 13.13 17.31
N GLY A 46 15.11 11.91 17.85
CA GLY A 46 15.05 11.65 19.28
C GLY A 46 13.64 11.38 19.78
N TRP A 47 13.44 11.56 21.07
CA TRP A 47 12.15 11.33 21.69
C TRP A 47 11.86 12.32 22.81
N LYS A 48 10.56 12.62 23.03
CA LYS A 48 10.11 13.52 24.07
C LYS A 48 8.73 13.13 24.59
N ILE A 49 8.56 13.21 25.91
CA ILE A 49 7.22 13.18 26.55
C ILE A 49 7.03 14.51 27.29
N TRP A 50 5.94 15.20 26.97
CA TRP A 50 5.63 16.46 27.66
C TRP A 50 4.12 16.69 27.77
N GLU A 51 3.76 17.48 28.76
CA GLU A 51 2.39 17.97 28.89
C GLU A 51 2.20 19.16 27.94
N TYR A 52 1.36 19.02 26.91
CA TYR A 52 1.13 20.05 25.93
C TYR A 52 -0.12 20.92 26.24
N VAL A 53 -1.05 20.37 27.03
CA VAL A 53 -2.20 21.03 27.62
C VAL A 53 -2.42 20.41 28.97
N SER A 54 -2.83 21.19 29.97
CA SER A 54 -3.03 20.71 31.35
C SER A 54 -3.83 19.39 31.38
N GLY A 55 -3.22 18.34 31.97
CA GLY A 55 -3.75 16.98 32.04
C GLY A 55 -3.63 16.17 30.76
N LYS A 56 -2.99 16.68 29.68
CA LYS A 56 -2.79 15.94 28.43
C LYS A 56 -1.33 15.86 28.05
N TRP A 57 -0.85 14.64 27.91
CA TRP A 57 0.53 14.31 27.59
C TRP A 57 0.69 13.92 26.12
N LYS A 58 1.79 14.30 25.52
CA LYS A 58 2.19 13.92 24.15
C LYS A 58 3.54 13.19 24.22
N LEU A 59 3.61 12.08 23.50
CA LEU A 59 4.85 11.38 23.18
C LEU A 59 5.17 11.65 21.71
N GLU A 60 6.39 12.10 21.45
CA GLU A 60 6.97 12.18 20.11
C GLU A 60 8.23 11.34 20.08
N ILE A 61 8.37 10.44 19.12
CA ILE A 61 9.43 9.45 19.01
C ILE A 61 9.55 8.97 17.57
N ASP A 62 10.74 8.63 17.13
CA ASP A 62 11.01 8.19 15.75
C ASP A 62 10.42 6.83 15.43
N SER A 63 10.48 5.89 16.36
CA SER A 63 9.96 4.53 16.20
C SER A 63 9.50 3.91 17.50
N ILE A 64 8.41 3.12 17.46
CA ILE A 64 7.91 2.34 18.60
C ILE A 64 7.77 0.89 18.17
N VAL A 65 8.45 -0.02 18.88
CA VAL A 65 8.27 -1.47 18.75
C VAL A 65 7.58 -2.00 20.00
N VAL A 66 6.37 -2.53 19.84
CA VAL A 66 5.59 -3.14 20.92
C VAL A 66 5.60 -4.66 20.75
N ARG A 67 6.18 -5.39 21.70
CA ARG A 67 6.35 -6.85 21.60
C ARG A 67 5.12 -7.68 21.93
N GLU A 68 4.16 -7.12 22.68
CA GLU A 68 2.95 -7.84 23.07
C GLU A 68 1.70 -7.10 22.64
N THR A 69 1.18 -6.19 23.44
CA THR A 69 -0.11 -5.54 23.17
C THR A 69 -0.01 -4.03 23.30
N MET A 70 -0.57 -3.31 22.33
CA MET A 70 -0.80 -1.88 22.38
C MET A 70 -2.30 -1.60 22.31
N THR A 71 -2.87 -0.96 23.35
CA THR A 71 -4.27 -0.52 23.31
C THR A 71 -4.34 0.94 22.89
N VAL A 72 -5.04 1.21 21.80
CA VAL A 72 -5.23 2.54 21.24
C VAL A 72 -6.71 2.82 21.14
N PHE A 73 -7.20 3.90 21.79
CA PHE A 73 -8.61 4.30 21.72
C PHE A 73 -8.96 4.99 20.40
N GLU A 74 -7.99 5.71 19.82
CA GLU A 74 -8.13 6.35 18.52
C GLU A 74 -6.78 6.29 17.81
N LEU A 75 -6.75 5.77 16.58
CA LEU A 75 -5.58 5.74 15.72
C LEU A 75 -5.77 6.71 14.56
N LEU A 76 -5.06 7.84 14.58
CA LEU A 76 -5.01 8.78 13.47
C LEU A 76 -3.81 8.46 12.58
N ILE A 77 -4.05 7.84 11.42
CA ILE A 77 -3.00 7.59 10.43
C ILE A 77 -2.92 8.81 9.51
N GLN A 78 -1.85 9.60 9.63
CA GLN A 78 -1.66 10.81 8.83
C GLN A 78 -1.12 10.54 7.41
N LYS A 79 -0.69 9.32 7.11
CA LYS A 79 -0.21 8.94 5.77
C LYS A 79 -0.92 7.69 5.27
N ILE A 80 -1.97 7.89 4.47
CA ILE A 80 -2.36 6.91 3.46
C ILE A 80 -1.65 7.38 2.19
N ARG A 81 -0.67 6.63 1.71
CA ARG A 81 0.04 6.97 0.49
C ARG A 81 -0.83 6.59 -0.70
N ALA A 82 -1.51 7.57 -1.28
CA ALA A 82 -2.16 7.43 -2.56
C ALA A 82 -1.23 8.03 -3.62
N VAL A 83 -0.78 7.21 -4.55
CA VAL A 83 0.03 7.65 -5.67
C VAL A 83 -0.92 8.11 -6.77
N LYS A 84 -0.87 9.39 -7.15
CA LYS A 84 -1.71 10.00 -8.20
C LYS A 84 -3.22 9.72 -8.00
N GLY A 85 -3.75 9.90 -6.78
CA GLY A 85 -5.17 9.61 -6.51
C GLY A 85 -5.53 8.13 -6.54
N ALA A 86 -4.54 7.23 -6.45
CA ALA A 86 -4.72 5.79 -6.45
C ALA A 86 -4.06 5.14 -5.24
N LEU A 87 -4.71 4.12 -4.69
CA LEU A 87 -4.22 3.30 -3.60
C LEU A 87 -4.26 1.83 -4.03
N GLY A 88 -3.09 1.19 -4.03
CA GLY A 88 -2.97 -0.25 -4.24
C GLY A 88 -2.81 -0.99 -2.91
N ILE A 89 -3.55 -2.09 -2.73
CA ILE A 89 -3.32 -3.05 -1.66
C ILE A 89 -2.77 -4.30 -2.31
N THR A 90 -1.50 -4.59 -2.06
CA THR A 90 -0.73 -5.65 -2.69
C THR A 90 0.19 -6.32 -1.67
N GLN A 91 1.01 -7.27 -2.11
CA GLN A 91 1.86 -8.05 -1.21
C GLN A 91 3.20 -7.38 -0.89
N ALA A 92 3.63 -6.37 -1.67
CA ALA A 92 4.87 -5.66 -1.44
C ALA A 92 4.76 -4.19 -1.80
N ASN A 93 5.34 -3.35 -0.97
CA ASN A 93 5.52 -1.92 -1.21
C ASN A 93 6.80 -1.46 -0.49
N GLY A 94 7.31 -0.31 -0.87
CA GLY A 94 8.47 0.26 -0.23
C GLY A 94 8.77 1.67 -0.73
N LYS A 95 9.67 2.33 -0.04
CA LYS A 95 10.22 3.61 -0.45
C LYS A 95 11.71 3.44 -0.76
N ILE A 96 12.13 3.91 -1.92
CA ILE A 96 13.53 3.80 -2.34
C ILE A 96 14.43 4.61 -1.41
N LYS A 97 15.38 3.93 -0.77
CA LYS A 97 16.44 4.54 0.02
C LYS A 97 17.63 4.93 -0.84
N SER A 98 18.00 4.09 -1.79
CA SER A 98 19.02 4.40 -2.79
C SER A 98 18.76 3.65 -4.09
N ALA A 99 19.12 4.27 -5.22
CA ALA A 99 19.08 3.64 -6.53
C ALA A 99 20.39 4.01 -7.25
N ILE A 100 21.22 3.02 -7.52
CA ILE A 100 22.53 3.19 -8.16
C ILE A 100 22.69 2.20 -9.31
N LEU A 101 23.41 2.60 -10.34
CA LEU A 101 23.79 1.69 -11.42
C LEU A 101 24.94 0.80 -11.00
N ASP A 102 24.94 -0.45 -11.45
CA ASP A 102 26.10 -1.32 -11.33
C ASP A 102 27.30 -0.79 -12.15
N ASP A 103 28.52 -1.32 -11.91
CA ASP A 103 29.73 -0.88 -12.61
C ASP A 103 29.64 -1.08 -14.13
N ALA A 104 28.91 -2.08 -14.59
CA ALA A 104 28.65 -2.34 -16.00
C ALA A 104 27.54 -1.45 -16.58
N LYS A 105 26.82 -0.72 -15.73
CA LYS A 105 25.69 0.15 -16.06
C LYS A 105 24.58 -0.56 -16.83
N GLN A 106 24.37 -1.82 -16.49
CA GLN A 106 23.32 -2.67 -17.07
C GLN A 106 22.15 -2.89 -16.13
N ASN A 107 22.35 -2.69 -14.83
CA ASN A 107 21.35 -2.92 -13.81
C ASN A 107 21.26 -1.77 -12.82
N TRP A 108 20.07 -1.46 -12.39
CA TRP A 108 19.80 -0.66 -11.21
C TRP A 108 19.83 -1.56 -9.97
N PHE A 109 20.59 -1.14 -8.97
CA PHE A 109 20.62 -1.70 -7.62
C PHE A 109 19.84 -0.77 -6.71
N ILE A 110 18.73 -1.25 -6.20
CA ILE A 110 17.76 -0.46 -5.44
C ILE A 110 17.64 -1.03 -4.03
N THR A 111 17.85 -0.20 -3.02
CA THR A 111 17.53 -0.52 -1.62
C THR A 111 16.32 0.27 -1.18
N ILE A 112 15.56 -0.26 -0.22
CA ILE A 112 14.36 0.37 0.33
C ILE A 112 14.58 0.82 1.79
N GLU A 113 13.74 1.74 2.26
CA GLU A 113 13.81 2.25 3.63
C GLU A 113 13.30 1.23 4.66
N GLU A 114 12.46 0.29 4.23
CA GLU A 114 11.87 -0.75 5.08
C GLU A 114 12.94 -1.76 5.54
N ASP A 115 12.82 -2.23 6.78
CA ASP A 115 13.76 -3.17 7.38
C ASP A 115 13.66 -4.59 6.79
N GLU A 116 12.50 -4.95 6.23
CA GLU A 116 12.23 -6.26 5.63
C GLU A 116 11.90 -6.15 4.15
N MET A 117 12.59 -6.94 3.33
CA MET A 117 12.34 -7.04 1.89
C MET A 117 11.08 -7.86 1.61
N SER A 118 10.01 -7.20 1.17
CA SER A 118 8.75 -7.84 0.78
C SER A 118 8.66 -8.18 -0.71
N PHE A 119 9.50 -7.57 -1.53
CA PHE A 119 9.60 -7.86 -2.96
C PHE A 119 10.32 -9.17 -3.23
N VAL A 120 9.98 -9.83 -4.33
CA VAL A 120 10.65 -11.04 -4.82
C VAL A 120 10.98 -10.90 -6.31
N ALA A 121 11.82 -11.81 -6.83
CA ALA A 121 12.11 -11.87 -8.26
C ALA A 121 10.82 -12.02 -9.07
N HIS A 122 10.81 -11.39 -10.24
CA HIS A 122 9.70 -11.36 -11.18
C HIS A 122 8.46 -10.56 -10.71
N ASP A 123 8.53 -9.86 -9.57
CA ASP A 123 7.50 -8.89 -9.23
C ASP A 123 7.52 -7.74 -10.24
N ILE A 124 6.33 -7.32 -10.62
CA ILE A 124 6.12 -6.15 -11.46
C ILE A 124 5.96 -4.94 -10.53
N LEU A 125 6.96 -4.07 -10.55
CA LEU A 125 7.05 -2.89 -9.70
C LEU A 125 6.53 -1.68 -10.45
N ARG A 126 5.66 -0.91 -9.81
CA ARG A 126 5.13 0.36 -10.33
C ARG A 126 5.49 1.50 -9.40
N CYS A 127 5.96 2.60 -9.98
CA CYS A 127 6.14 3.89 -9.31
C CYS A 127 5.24 4.92 -10.00
N GLN A 128 4.60 5.77 -9.21
CA GLN A 128 3.85 6.93 -9.69
C GLN A 128 3.93 8.02 -8.63
N ASN A 129 4.85 8.95 -8.74
CA ASN A 129 5.05 10.04 -7.79
C ASN A 129 4.84 11.39 -8.45
N TRP A 130 4.33 12.38 -7.70
CA TRP A 130 4.40 13.76 -8.10
C TRP A 130 5.74 14.36 -7.67
N GLN A 131 6.50 14.84 -8.63
CA GLN A 131 7.72 15.60 -8.39
C GLN A 131 7.66 16.94 -9.14
N ASN A 132 7.83 18.04 -8.42
CA ASN A 132 7.88 19.41 -9.01
C ASN A 132 6.69 19.72 -9.94
N GLY A 133 5.50 19.25 -9.62
CA GLY A 133 4.28 19.46 -10.43
C GLY A 133 4.18 18.55 -11.66
N THR A 134 5.10 17.60 -11.85
CA THR A 134 5.07 16.62 -12.94
C THR A 134 4.92 15.22 -12.38
N LEU A 135 4.23 14.35 -13.12
CA LEU A 135 4.10 12.95 -12.75
C LEU A 135 5.34 12.18 -13.16
N LYS A 136 6.04 11.63 -12.16
CA LYS A 136 7.06 10.61 -12.35
C LYS A 136 6.41 9.24 -12.36
N GLY A 137 6.78 8.37 -13.30
CA GLY A 137 6.24 7.02 -13.34
C GLY A 137 7.06 6.05 -14.17
N TYR A 138 7.18 4.83 -13.67
CA TYR A 138 7.73 3.69 -14.39
C TYR A 138 7.02 2.40 -13.96
N TRP A 139 7.07 1.39 -14.80
CA TRP A 139 6.50 0.06 -14.56
C TRP A 139 7.48 -0.97 -15.08
N VAL A 140 8.13 -1.70 -14.18
CA VAL A 140 9.32 -2.50 -14.46
C VAL A 140 9.22 -3.87 -13.79
N GLU A 141 9.93 -4.87 -14.31
CA GLU A 141 10.05 -6.20 -13.71
C GLU A 141 11.34 -6.31 -12.91
N ILE A 142 11.26 -6.87 -11.71
CA ILE A 142 12.41 -7.19 -10.88
C ILE A 142 13.06 -8.47 -11.41
N SER A 143 14.33 -8.41 -11.78
CA SER A 143 15.04 -9.62 -12.24
C SER A 143 15.39 -10.55 -11.09
N GLU A 144 15.88 -10.00 -9.98
CA GLU A 144 16.25 -10.77 -8.79
C GLU A 144 16.30 -9.89 -7.53
N ILE A 145 16.27 -10.55 -6.37
CA ILE A 145 16.65 -9.94 -5.09
C ILE A 145 17.99 -10.52 -4.69
N ARG A 146 18.98 -9.67 -4.43
CA ARG A 146 20.35 -10.06 -4.09
C ARG A 146 20.80 -9.40 -2.80
N LYS A 147 21.58 -10.11 -1.99
CA LYS A 147 22.27 -9.50 -0.87
C LYS A 147 23.58 -8.86 -1.34
N ILE A 148 23.70 -7.54 -1.17
CA ILE A 148 24.91 -6.78 -1.44
C ILE A 148 25.32 -6.13 -0.11
N ASP A 149 26.54 -6.42 0.35
CA ASP A 149 27.06 -5.95 1.65
C ASP A 149 26.12 -6.23 2.84
N GLY A 150 25.40 -7.36 2.76
CA GLY A 150 24.45 -7.78 3.79
C GLY A 150 23.05 -7.16 3.69
N VAL A 151 22.82 -6.24 2.74
CA VAL A 151 21.54 -5.58 2.51
C VAL A 151 20.80 -6.22 1.34
N ASP A 152 19.51 -6.52 1.54
CA ASP A 152 18.65 -7.02 0.47
C ASP A 152 18.45 -5.90 -0.56
N THR A 153 18.80 -6.21 -1.81
CA THR A 153 18.85 -5.25 -2.91
C THR A 153 18.01 -5.76 -4.08
N ILE A 154 17.11 -4.92 -4.55
CA ILE A 154 16.32 -5.16 -5.76
C ILE A 154 17.20 -4.90 -6.97
N VAL A 155 17.26 -5.85 -7.91
CA VAL A 155 18.01 -5.71 -9.17
C VAL A 155 17.03 -5.61 -10.33
N ILE A 156 17.15 -4.52 -11.10
CA ILE A 156 16.30 -4.27 -12.26
C ILE A 156 17.17 -3.90 -13.46
N PRO A 157 17.07 -4.63 -14.59
CA PRO A 157 17.80 -4.28 -15.81
C PRO A 157 17.45 -2.87 -16.30
N VAL A 158 18.43 -2.14 -16.78
CA VAL A 158 18.22 -0.80 -17.35
C VAL A 158 17.23 -0.84 -18.52
N SER A 159 17.23 -1.92 -19.30
CA SER A 159 16.29 -2.13 -20.41
C SER A 159 14.80 -2.14 -20.01
N GLU A 160 14.52 -2.41 -18.72
CA GLU A 160 13.15 -2.36 -18.17
C GLU A 160 12.58 -0.93 -18.17
N PHE A 161 13.45 0.09 -18.10
CA PHE A 161 13.07 1.50 -18.06
C PHE A 161 12.95 2.16 -19.45
N SER A 162 12.78 1.41 -20.52
CA SER A 162 12.52 1.92 -21.89
C SER A 162 13.59 2.90 -22.38
N GLY A 163 14.81 2.47 -22.54
CA GLY A 163 15.87 3.28 -23.11
C GLY A 163 17.27 2.68 -22.90
N SER A 164 18.22 3.19 -23.63
CA SER A 164 19.65 2.89 -23.44
C SER A 164 20.29 3.97 -22.58
N ILE A 165 21.27 3.59 -21.78
CA ILE A 165 22.10 4.55 -21.08
C ILE A 165 23.13 5.08 -22.05
N ASP A 166 23.10 6.38 -22.35
CA ASP A 166 24.13 7.06 -23.13
C ASP A 166 25.17 7.67 -22.19
N TYR A 167 26.44 7.46 -22.51
CA TYR A 167 27.55 8.05 -21.79
C TYR A 167 28.04 9.29 -22.56
N ILE A 168 27.96 10.43 -21.91
CA ILE A 168 28.57 11.67 -22.44
C ILE A 168 29.79 11.99 -21.58
N ASP A 169 30.97 11.97 -22.21
CA ASP A 169 32.28 12.40 -21.65
C ASP A 169 32.67 11.78 -20.30
N GLY A 170 32.34 10.48 -20.09
CA GLY A 170 32.75 9.78 -18.87
C GLY A 170 32.00 10.19 -17.61
N MET A 171 31.01 11.04 -17.74
CA MET A 171 30.07 11.40 -16.66
C MET A 171 28.78 10.59 -16.73
N GLU A 172 28.14 10.46 -15.57
CA GLU A 172 27.01 9.59 -15.28
C GLU A 172 25.93 9.57 -16.35
N ALA A 173 25.43 8.38 -16.56
CA ALA A 173 24.40 7.98 -17.47
C ALA A 173 23.30 9.03 -17.70
N VAL A 174 23.34 9.68 -18.84
CA VAL A 174 22.11 10.21 -19.43
C VAL A 174 21.41 9.03 -20.08
N VAL A 175 20.23 8.70 -19.63
CA VAL A 175 19.43 7.64 -20.24
C VAL A 175 18.77 8.24 -21.49
N SER A 176 19.21 7.80 -22.66
CA SER A 176 18.68 8.30 -23.95
C SER A 176 17.18 8.04 -24.05
N GLY A 177 16.41 9.11 -24.25
CA GLY A 177 14.96 9.03 -24.36
C GLY A 177 14.21 8.86 -23.04
N LEU A 178 14.91 8.78 -21.90
CA LEU A 178 14.30 8.84 -20.57
C LEU A 178 14.59 10.21 -19.94
N SER A 179 13.57 10.75 -19.29
CA SER A 179 13.74 11.87 -18.35
C SER A 179 14.02 11.30 -16.96
N ASP A 180 14.53 12.13 -16.03
CA ASP A 180 14.64 11.79 -14.60
C ASP A 180 13.31 11.31 -14.01
N MET A 181 12.21 11.57 -14.72
CA MET A 181 10.86 11.14 -14.37
C MET A 181 10.55 9.68 -14.71
N SER A 182 11.49 8.96 -15.32
CA SER A 182 11.29 7.56 -15.73
C SER A 182 12.33 6.59 -15.17
N ILE A 183 13.30 7.09 -14.40
CA ILE A 183 14.32 6.26 -13.74
C ILE A 183 14.12 6.24 -12.22
N PRO A 184 14.58 5.19 -11.52
CA PRO A 184 14.44 5.10 -10.07
C PRO A 184 15.35 6.13 -9.38
N THR A 185 14.81 6.80 -8.37
CA THR A 185 15.58 7.72 -7.52
C THR A 185 15.20 7.54 -6.06
N GLU A 186 16.08 7.99 -5.18
CA GLU A 186 15.80 8.07 -3.74
C GLU A 186 14.48 8.80 -3.46
N GLY A 187 13.68 8.24 -2.56
CA GLY A 187 12.38 8.79 -2.18
C GLY A 187 11.20 8.32 -3.04
N ASP A 188 11.44 7.58 -4.13
CA ASP A 188 10.33 7.02 -4.92
C ASP A 188 9.53 6.01 -4.11
N GLU A 189 8.22 6.14 -4.18
CA GLU A 189 7.26 5.19 -3.63
C GLU A 189 7.01 4.09 -4.67
N ILE A 190 7.28 2.86 -4.30
CA ILE A 190 7.15 1.71 -5.19
C ILE A 190 6.19 0.68 -4.62
N ILE A 191 5.39 0.11 -5.48
CA ILE A 191 4.40 -0.90 -5.13
C ILE A 191 4.46 -2.06 -6.13
N GLN A 192 4.29 -3.28 -5.63
CA GLN A 192 4.16 -4.46 -6.47
C GLN A 192 2.76 -4.54 -7.07
N PHE A 193 2.67 -4.63 -8.38
CA PHE A 193 1.44 -4.94 -9.10
C PHE A 193 1.65 -6.15 -9.99
N GLY A 194 1.48 -7.33 -9.40
CA GLY A 194 1.61 -8.58 -10.12
C GLY A 194 3.01 -9.20 -10.08
N ASN A 195 3.14 -10.33 -10.76
CA ASN A 195 4.38 -11.09 -10.91
C ASN A 195 4.29 -11.89 -12.21
N THR A 196 5.35 -11.92 -13.00
CA THR A 196 5.31 -12.56 -14.33
C THR A 196 5.22 -14.09 -14.27
N ILE A 197 5.60 -14.71 -13.16
CA ILE A 197 5.67 -16.16 -12.98
C ILE A 197 4.77 -16.68 -11.84
N ASN A 198 4.79 -16.02 -10.68
CA ASN A 198 4.11 -16.52 -9.48
C ASN A 198 2.65 -16.06 -9.43
N ILE A 199 1.73 -16.97 -9.74
CA ILE A 199 0.28 -16.69 -9.76
C ILE A 199 -0.26 -16.20 -8.41
N ASN A 200 0.34 -16.61 -7.28
CA ASN A 200 -0.09 -16.16 -5.96
C ASN A 200 0.23 -14.68 -5.68
N ARG A 201 1.00 -14.04 -6.56
CA ARG A 201 1.36 -12.63 -6.48
C ARG A 201 0.77 -11.79 -7.62
N GLN A 202 -0.22 -12.31 -8.34
CA GLN A 202 -0.84 -11.68 -9.51
C GLN A 202 -2.17 -11.01 -9.19
N SER A 203 -2.44 -10.66 -7.95
CA SER A 203 -3.70 -10.03 -7.56
C SER A 203 -3.48 -8.76 -6.75
N ALA A 204 -4.44 -7.83 -6.86
CA ALA A 204 -4.43 -6.57 -6.13
C ALA A 204 -5.84 -6.04 -5.90
N ILE A 205 -6.00 -5.21 -4.87
CA ILE A 205 -7.14 -4.29 -4.74
C ILE A 205 -6.64 -2.91 -5.11
N TYR A 206 -7.30 -2.26 -6.06
CA TYR A 206 -6.87 -0.98 -6.60
C TYR A 206 -8.00 0.04 -6.54
N LEU A 207 -7.81 1.08 -5.73
CA LEU A 207 -8.71 2.21 -5.63
C LEU A 207 -8.10 3.38 -6.39
N HIS A 208 -8.82 3.94 -7.36
CA HIS A 208 -8.31 5.06 -8.13
C HIS A 208 -9.39 6.11 -8.38
N ALA A 209 -8.96 7.37 -8.49
CA ALA A 209 -9.85 8.50 -8.65
C ALA A 209 -9.93 8.99 -10.10
N ASP A 210 -8.87 8.81 -10.88
CA ASP A 210 -8.72 9.45 -12.19
C ASP A 210 -8.13 8.55 -13.29
N GLU A 211 -7.80 7.31 -13.01
CA GLU A 211 -7.29 6.39 -14.04
C GLU A 211 -8.40 6.10 -15.05
N GLY A 212 -8.16 6.40 -16.32
CA GLY A 212 -9.20 6.40 -17.34
C GLY A 212 -10.24 7.52 -17.19
N GLY A 213 -10.01 8.52 -16.33
CA GLY A 213 -10.91 9.64 -16.09
C GLY A 213 -12.15 9.31 -15.27
N GLN A 214 -12.20 8.14 -14.62
CA GLN A 214 -13.36 7.67 -13.86
C GLN A 214 -12.90 7.02 -12.55
N PRO A 215 -13.45 7.40 -11.39
CA PRO A 215 -13.13 6.76 -10.12
C PRO A 215 -13.69 5.34 -10.05
N ALA A 216 -12.89 4.40 -9.52
CA ALA A 216 -13.33 3.04 -9.30
C ALA A 216 -12.57 2.32 -8.18
N ILE A 217 -13.18 1.24 -7.71
CA ILE A 217 -12.58 0.21 -6.87
C ILE A 217 -12.50 -1.05 -7.72
N ASP A 218 -11.28 -1.53 -7.96
CA ASP A 218 -11.01 -2.71 -8.77
C ASP A 218 -10.47 -3.85 -7.93
N ILE A 219 -10.93 -5.06 -8.19
CA ILE A 219 -10.29 -6.31 -7.78
C ILE A 219 -9.64 -6.89 -9.02
N LEU A 220 -8.33 -6.96 -8.99
CA LEU A 220 -7.49 -7.38 -10.10
C LEU A 220 -6.96 -8.79 -9.85
N PHE A 221 -7.00 -9.63 -10.88
CA PHE A 221 -6.40 -10.96 -10.88
C PHE A 221 -5.65 -11.21 -12.19
N GLY A 222 -4.61 -12.03 -12.12
CA GLY A 222 -3.85 -12.43 -13.30
C GLY A 222 -2.92 -11.34 -13.82
N ILE A 223 -2.45 -10.45 -12.96
CA ILE A 223 -1.50 -9.39 -13.34
C ILE A 223 -0.13 -10.05 -13.54
N ASN A 224 0.15 -10.47 -14.76
CA ASN A 224 1.38 -11.14 -15.17
C ASN A 224 2.20 -10.34 -16.20
N SER A 225 1.85 -9.11 -16.45
CA SER A 225 2.53 -8.19 -17.37
C SER A 225 2.34 -6.75 -16.90
N LYS A 226 3.05 -5.81 -17.51
CA LYS A 226 2.94 -4.37 -17.26
C LYS A 226 1.65 -3.78 -17.85
N SER A 227 0.51 -4.43 -17.55
CA SER A 227 -0.81 -4.03 -18.04
C SER A 227 -1.90 -4.57 -17.13
N PHE A 228 -2.96 -3.79 -16.94
CA PHE A 228 -4.19 -4.27 -16.28
C PHE A 228 -5.24 -4.75 -17.29
N ALA A 229 -4.92 -4.78 -18.59
CA ALA A 229 -5.84 -5.28 -19.61
C ALA A 229 -6.27 -6.71 -19.30
N GLY A 230 -7.58 -6.93 -19.18
CA GLY A 230 -8.15 -8.24 -18.81
C GLY A 230 -7.94 -8.67 -17.35
N CYS A 231 -7.33 -7.85 -16.50
CA CYS A 231 -7.10 -8.17 -15.09
C CYS A 231 -8.24 -7.70 -14.16
N VAL A 232 -9.06 -6.75 -14.58
CA VAL A 232 -10.22 -6.28 -13.79
C VAL A 232 -11.27 -7.38 -13.78
N LYS A 233 -11.45 -8.03 -12.64
CA LYS A 233 -12.44 -9.10 -12.45
C LYS A 233 -13.67 -8.64 -11.68
N MET A 234 -13.51 -7.62 -10.85
CA MET A 234 -14.63 -6.90 -10.22
C MET A 234 -14.32 -5.42 -10.26
N ARG A 235 -15.35 -4.61 -10.53
CA ARG A 235 -15.29 -3.14 -10.48
C ARG A 235 -16.55 -2.56 -9.89
N ILE A 236 -16.36 -1.59 -9.01
CA ILE A 236 -17.43 -0.70 -8.56
C ILE A 236 -17.01 0.73 -8.92
N GLY A 237 -17.71 1.37 -9.84
CA GLY A 237 -17.32 2.72 -10.26
C GLY A 237 -17.68 3.06 -11.69
N GLY A 238 -16.82 3.87 -12.31
CA GLY A 238 -16.94 4.27 -13.70
C GLY A 238 -16.29 3.29 -14.67
N ASP A 239 -16.51 3.53 -15.94
CA ASP A 239 -15.90 2.78 -17.05
C ASP A 239 -15.96 1.25 -16.87
N ILE A 240 -17.17 0.74 -16.69
CA ILE A 240 -17.42 -0.69 -16.58
C ILE A 240 -16.94 -1.40 -17.86
N PRO A 241 -16.12 -2.47 -17.76
CA PRO A 241 -15.62 -3.20 -18.93
C PRO A 241 -16.73 -3.63 -19.86
N GLY A 242 -16.62 -3.27 -21.15
CA GLY A 242 -17.60 -3.59 -22.19
C GLY A 242 -18.90 -2.79 -22.15
N ALA A 243 -19.05 -1.81 -21.24
CA ALA A 243 -20.29 -1.05 -21.06
C ALA A 243 -20.25 0.39 -21.61
N ASN A 244 -19.31 0.71 -22.52
CA ASN A 244 -19.21 2.00 -23.20
C ASN A 244 -19.22 3.21 -22.25
N GLY A 245 -18.40 3.15 -21.16
CA GLY A 245 -18.24 4.24 -20.20
C GLY A 245 -19.35 4.36 -19.15
N LEU A 246 -20.26 3.39 -19.09
CA LEU A 246 -21.29 3.35 -18.02
C LEU A 246 -20.67 3.10 -16.66
N LYS A 247 -21.35 3.58 -15.63
CA LYS A 247 -21.00 3.39 -14.20
C LYS A 247 -21.82 2.26 -13.62
N GLY A 248 -21.24 1.51 -12.67
CA GLY A 248 -21.99 0.45 -12.01
C GLY A 248 -21.12 -0.54 -11.25
N PHE A 249 -21.64 -1.75 -11.19
CA PHE A 249 -20.98 -2.93 -10.63
C PHE A 249 -20.70 -3.93 -11.75
N TYR A 250 -19.48 -4.44 -11.80
CA TYR A 250 -19.02 -5.45 -12.74
C TYR A 250 -18.39 -6.62 -11.98
N CYS A 251 -18.69 -7.85 -12.42
CA CYS A 251 -18.10 -9.06 -11.90
C CYS A 251 -17.91 -10.05 -13.06
N GLU A 252 -16.66 -10.30 -13.45
CA GLU A 252 -16.32 -11.26 -14.48
C GLU A 252 -16.25 -12.67 -13.91
N ASN A 253 -17.01 -13.59 -14.49
CA ASN A 253 -17.09 -14.98 -14.05
C ASN A 253 -17.38 -15.12 -12.55
N GLY A 254 -18.14 -14.19 -12.01
CA GLY A 254 -18.40 -14.04 -10.59
C GLY A 254 -19.80 -14.42 -10.18
N LEU A 255 -19.98 -14.59 -8.90
CA LEU A 255 -21.22 -14.95 -8.24
C LEU A 255 -21.74 -13.76 -7.43
N ILE A 256 -23.03 -13.43 -7.58
CA ILE A 256 -23.73 -12.51 -6.69
C ILE A 256 -24.68 -13.34 -5.84
N LYS A 257 -24.40 -13.47 -4.55
CA LYS A 257 -25.15 -14.35 -3.64
C LYS A 257 -25.48 -13.65 -2.35
N GLY A 258 -26.70 -13.81 -1.88
CA GLY A 258 -27.11 -13.46 -0.52
C GLY A 258 -27.66 -14.68 0.21
N THR A 259 -27.39 -14.74 1.52
CA THR A 259 -27.88 -15.78 2.43
C THR A 259 -28.64 -15.14 3.60
N ASP A 260 -29.58 -15.87 4.20
CA ASP A 260 -30.17 -15.51 5.48
C ASP A 260 -29.23 -15.81 6.67
N SER A 261 -29.66 -15.51 7.88
CA SER A 261 -28.89 -15.76 9.11
C SER A 261 -28.66 -17.26 9.39
N SER A 262 -29.40 -18.15 8.75
CA SER A 262 -29.24 -19.60 8.85
C SER A 262 -28.36 -20.19 7.74
N GLY A 263 -27.90 -19.36 6.82
CA GLY A 263 -27.06 -19.78 5.70
C GLY A 263 -27.81 -20.24 4.46
N HIS A 264 -29.16 -20.16 4.44
CA HIS A 264 -29.94 -20.50 3.25
C HIS A 264 -29.79 -19.43 2.18
N THR A 265 -29.71 -19.83 0.93
CA THR A 265 -29.56 -18.91 -0.22
C THR A 265 -30.89 -18.18 -0.45
N VAL A 266 -30.85 -16.84 -0.29
CA VAL A 266 -32.01 -15.97 -0.55
C VAL A 266 -32.06 -15.56 -2.00
N TYR A 267 -30.91 -15.26 -2.59
CA TYR A 267 -30.74 -14.99 -4.01
C TYR A 267 -29.35 -15.41 -4.50
N CYS A 268 -29.27 -15.78 -5.77
CA CYS A 268 -28.02 -16.10 -6.42
C CYS A 268 -28.11 -15.80 -7.91
N ILE A 269 -27.11 -15.07 -8.42
CA ILE A 269 -26.91 -14.84 -9.86
C ILE A 269 -25.58 -15.48 -10.22
N TYR A 270 -25.63 -16.45 -11.12
CA TYR A 270 -24.47 -17.23 -11.56
C TYR A 270 -23.84 -16.66 -12.82
N PRO A 271 -22.56 -16.95 -13.07
CA PRO A 271 -21.87 -16.44 -14.27
C PRO A 271 -22.42 -16.99 -15.59
N ASP A 272 -23.14 -18.08 -15.58
CA ASP A 272 -23.83 -18.64 -16.77
C ASP A 272 -25.14 -17.93 -17.12
N GLY A 273 -25.54 -16.93 -16.33
CA GLY A 273 -26.79 -16.18 -16.51
C GLY A 273 -27.98 -16.79 -15.73
N THR A 274 -27.80 -17.92 -15.06
CA THR A 274 -28.84 -18.45 -14.16
C THR A 274 -29.04 -17.49 -12.99
N ALA A 275 -30.28 -17.20 -12.65
CA ALA A 275 -30.65 -16.43 -11.45
C ALA A 275 -31.70 -17.16 -10.63
N GLU A 276 -31.49 -17.22 -9.30
CA GLU A 276 -32.37 -17.88 -8.34
C GLU A 276 -32.75 -16.93 -7.20
N PHE A 277 -33.98 -16.95 -6.77
CA PHE A 277 -34.53 -16.16 -5.66
C PHE A 277 -35.43 -17.00 -4.77
N GLY A 278 -35.44 -16.68 -3.46
CA GLY A 278 -36.29 -17.32 -2.49
C GLY A 278 -36.06 -18.83 -2.41
N ASP A 279 -34.80 -19.26 -2.21
CA ASP A 279 -34.40 -20.67 -2.12
C ASP A 279 -34.84 -21.50 -3.35
N GLY A 280 -34.71 -20.91 -4.52
CA GLY A 280 -35.10 -21.52 -5.78
C GLY A 280 -36.60 -21.49 -6.08
N SER A 281 -37.40 -20.75 -5.30
CA SER A 281 -38.85 -20.56 -5.56
C SER A 281 -39.09 -19.80 -6.87
N ALA A 282 -38.16 -18.93 -7.25
CA ALA A 282 -38.08 -18.32 -8.59
C ALA A 282 -36.72 -18.64 -9.20
N LYS A 283 -36.69 -19.09 -10.45
CA LYS A 283 -35.49 -19.41 -11.20
C LYS A 283 -35.60 -19.00 -12.65
N PHE A 284 -34.54 -18.36 -13.16
CA PHE A 284 -34.32 -18.10 -14.57
C PHE A 284 -33.06 -18.87 -14.95
N ALA A 285 -33.15 -19.86 -15.78
CA ALA A 285 -32.05 -20.70 -16.17
C ALA A 285 -31.32 -20.16 -17.40
N ALA A 286 -30.06 -20.54 -17.58
CA ALA A 286 -29.23 -20.10 -18.71
C ALA A 286 -29.80 -20.55 -20.07
N ASP A 287 -30.53 -21.66 -20.12
CA ASP A 287 -31.24 -22.17 -21.30
C ASP A 287 -32.55 -21.44 -21.60
N ARG A 288 -32.83 -20.32 -20.94
CA ARG A 288 -34.06 -19.51 -21.03
C ARG A 288 -35.32 -20.14 -20.43
N SER A 289 -35.23 -21.34 -19.88
CA SER A 289 -36.32 -21.94 -19.11
C SER A 289 -36.44 -21.28 -17.72
N GLY A 290 -37.51 -21.50 -17.02
CA GLY A 290 -37.66 -20.96 -15.69
C GLY A 290 -38.88 -21.45 -14.93
N LYS A 291 -38.94 -21.02 -13.67
CA LYS A 291 -40.09 -21.28 -12.77
C LYS A 291 -40.33 -20.11 -11.83
N LEU A 292 -41.55 -19.94 -11.40
CA LEU A 292 -42.01 -19.02 -10.35
C LEU A 292 -42.92 -19.73 -9.36
N ALA A 293 -43.10 -19.12 -8.19
CA ALA A 293 -44.01 -19.63 -7.14
C ALA A 293 -43.77 -21.11 -6.80
N GLY A 294 -42.51 -21.51 -6.56
CA GLY A 294 -42.13 -22.87 -6.25
C GLY A 294 -42.37 -23.90 -7.38
N GLY A 295 -42.62 -23.42 -8.60
CA GLY A 295 -42.89 -24.25 -9.78
C GLY A 295 -44.37 -24.31 -10.17
N ALA A 296 -45.25 -23.56 -9.50
CA ALA A 296 -46.67 -23.42 -9.94
C ALA A 296 -46.79 -22.79 -11.34
N ILE A 297 -45.83 -21.98 -11.72
CA ILE A 297 -45.63 -21.44 -13.09
C ILE A 297 -44.28 -21.92 -13.55
N SER A 298 -44.20 -22.59 -14.68
CA SER A 298 -42.95 -23.00 -15.30
C SER A 298 -43.05 -22.92 -16.81
N TRP A 299 -41.91 -22.68 -17.45
CA TRP A 299 -41.76 -22.67 -18.91
C TRP A 299 -40.48 -23.34 -19.32
N VAL A 300 -40.48 -23.93 -20.48
CA VAL A 300 -39.33 -24.48 -21.15
C VAL A 300 -39.14 -23.67 -22.46
N TRP A 301 -37.92 -23.32 -22.79
CA TRP A 301 -37.65 -22.69 -24.07
C TRP A 301 -37.42 -23.76 -25.12
N ASP A 302 -38.34 -23.90 -26.04
CA ASP A 302 -38.16 -24.68 -27.27
C ASP A 302 -37.63 -23.78 -28.35
N ALA A 303 -36.40 -24.04 -28.86
CA ALA A 303 -35.71 -23.26 -29.88
C ALA A 303 -36.15 -23.63 -31.29
#